data_2e9e94731bfff0f1db432b7be5b1c6c3
#
_entry.id   2e9e94731bfff0f1db432b7be5b1c6c3
#
_cell.length_a   1.000
_cell.length_b   1.000
_cell.length_c   1.000
_cell.angle_alpha   90.00
_cell.angle_beta   90.00
_cell.angle_gamma   90.00
#
_symmetry.space_group_name_H-M   'P 1'
#
loop_
_entity.id
_entity.type
_entity.pdbx_description
1 polymer ?
#
loop_
_entity_poly.entity_id
_entity_poly.type
_entity_poly.pdbx_seq_one_letter_code
_entity_poly.pdbx_strand_id
1 'polypeptide(L)'
;MKNTSHLVLQGKGGVGKSFSASALAQYFIERGYNVACADTDPVNSSFYQFAALNVSLLKIMEGGVISQKLFDPLFEELLSTDDVCIVDNGASTFIPMLKFISDNCMLSALQDAGKQLYIHTVITAGQAKDDTFNGLERLIEMIRAEQSNTKVVVWQNEFWGVPVFDGKPLDKTELILGNSDIIQGICPVIDRNSDAFTADIRNVLEAHLTLQEVKQSEDFGVIAKSRICRVYNDIFTELDKVFGREVIDDE
;
A
#
# COMPACT_ATOMS: atom_id res chain seq x y z
N MET A 1 4.63 15.40 -4.87
CA MET A 1 4.44 13.99 -5.29
C MET A 1 3.50 13.84 -6.51
N LYS A 2 3.56 14.75 -7.51
CA LYS A 2 2.86 14.54 -8.79
C LYS A 2 3.59 13.47 -9.62
N ASN A 3 2.92 12.86 -10.58
CA ASN A 3 3.48 11.82 -11.45
C ASN A 3 4.00 10.57 -10.69
N THR A 4 3.31 10.18 -9.63
CA THR A 4 3.71 9.01 -8.85
C THR A 4 2.64 7.93 -8.87
N SER A 5 3.07 6.69 -8.99
CA SER A 5 2.21 5.52 -8.93
C SER A 5 2.61 4.64 -7.74
N HIS A 6 1.63 4.16 -7.00
CA HIS A 6 1.79 3.39 -5.79
C HIS A 6 1.02 2.07 -5.93
N LEU A 7 1.74 0.96 -6.11
CA LEU A 7 1.14 -0.37 -6.19
C LEU A 7 1.31 -1.11 -4.86
N VAL A 8 0.21 -1.49 -4.22
CA VAL A 8 0.25 -2.30 -2.99
C VAL A 8 0.27 -3.78 -3.37
N LEU A 9 1.43 -4.41 -3.29
CA LEU A 9 1.70 -5.75 -3.79
C LEU A 9 2.18 -6.68 -2.67
N GLN A 10 1.41 -7.72 -2.38
CA GLN A 10 1.81 -8.80 -1.46
C GLN A 10 0.98 -10.05 -1.74
N GLY A 11 1.67 -11.19 -1.88
CA GLY A 11 1.03 -12.48 -2.19
C GLY A 11 0.25 -13.13 -1.05
N LYS A 12 0.34 -12.58 0.17
CA LYS A 12 -0.40 -13.12 1.31
C LYS A 12 -1.70 -12.35 1.55
N GLY A 13 -2.80 -13.08 1.71
CA GLY A 13 -4.09 -12.52 2.09
C GLY A 13 -4.16 -12.16 3.57
N GLY A 14 -4.99 -11.15 3.92
CA GLY A 14 -5.27 -10.80 5.32
C GLY A 14 -4.15 -10.07 6.07
N VAL A 15 -3.10 -9.60 5.39
CA VAL A 15 -1.95 -8.94 6.04
C VAL A 15 -2.08 -7.42 6.17
N GLY A 16 -3.16 -6.82 5.62
CA GLY A 16 -3.42 -5.38 5.74
C GLY A 16 -3.15 -4.55 4.48
N LYS A 17 -3.11 -5.16 3.28
CA LYS A 17 -2.91 -4.43 2.01
C LYS A 17 -3.91 -3.31 1.79
N SER A 18 -5.20 -3.63 1.82
CA SER A 18 -6.26 -2.63 1.57
C SER A 18 -6.32 -1.56 2.67
N PHE A 19 -5.95 -1.90 3.91
CA PHE A 19 -5.73 -0.91 4.96
C PHE A 19 -4.59 0.05 4.59
N SER A 20 -3.44 -0.48 4.17
CA SER A 20 -2.30 0.34 3.76
C SER A 20 -2.64 1.20 2.54
N ALA A 21 -3.37 0.66 1.55
CA ALA A 21 -3.84 1.41 0.38
C ALA A 21 -4.77 2.56 0.78
N SER A 22 -5.76 2.30 1.66
CA SER A 22 -6.69 3.34 2.12
C SER A 22 -6.00 4.40 2.98
N ALA A 23 -5.07 4.02 3.86
CA ALA A 23 -4.30 4.96 4.67
C ALA A 23 -3.40 5.84 3.78
N LEU A 24 -2.78 5.26 2.75
CA LEU A 24 -1.94 5.97 1.81
C LEU A 24 -2.74 6.97 0.97
N ALA A 25 -3.94 6.59 0.48
CA ALA A 25 -4.83 7.49 -0.24
C ALA A 25 -5.23 8.69 0.62
N GLN A 26 -5.64 8.44 1.86
CA GLN A 26 -6.01 9.49 2.81
C GLN A 26 -4.82 10.40 3.16
N TYR A 27 -3.61 9.83 3.26
CA TYR A 27 -2.37 10.58 3.47
C TYR A 27 -2.14 11.62 2.36
N PHE A 28 -2.21 11.20 1.09
CA PHE A 28 -1.99 12.12 -0.03
C PHE A 28 -3.13 13.13 -0.19
N ILE A 29 -4.39 12.73 0.01
CA ILE A 29 -5.54 13.65 0.00
C ILE A 29 -5.38 14.74 1.08
N GLU A 30 -4.96 14.37 2.31
CA GLU A 30 -4.76 15.33 3.41
C GLU A 30 -3.64 16.33 3.11
N ARG A 31 -2.73 15.99 2.19
CA ARG A 31 -1.65 16.86 1.73
C ARG A 31 -1.96 17.61 0.44
N GLY A 32 -3.23 17.63 0.04
CA GLY A 32 -3.71 18.42 -1.10
C GLY A 32 -3.40 17.82 -2.48
N TYR A 33 -3.02 16.54 -2.57
CA TYR A 33 -2.80 15.90 -3.87
C TYR A 33 -4.13 15.39 -4.45
N ASN A 34 -4.25 15.45 -5.78
CA ASN A 34 -5.25 14.67 -6.49
C ASN A 34 -4.82 13.20 -6.47
N VAL A 35 -5.75 12.33 -6.06
CA VAL A 35 -5.48 10.90 -5.92
C VAL A 35 -6.48 10.10 -6.73
N ALA A 36 -5.98 9.29 -7.66
CA ALA A 36 -6.73 8.28 -8.38
C ALA A 36 -6.53 6.92 -7.69
N CYS A 37 -7.63 6.24 -7.37
CA CYS A 37 -7.60 4.97 -6.65
C CYS A 37 -8.18 3.85 -7.50
N ALA A 38 -7.53 2.68 -7.51
CA ALA A 38 -8.01 1.48 -8.18
C ALA A 38 -7.85 0.24 -7.30
N ASP A 39 -8.81 -0.68 -7.40
CA ASP A 39 -8.78 -1.99 -6.76
C ASP A 39 -8.79 -3.08 -7.83
N THR A 40 -7.81 -3.97 -7.78
CA THR A 40 -7.66 -5.10 -8.71
C THR A 40 -7.87 -6.44 -8.03
N ASP A 41 -8.37 -6.49 -6.77
CA ASP A 41 -8.68 -7.76 -6.11
C ASP A 41 -9.97 -8.36 -6.67
N PRO A 42 -9.91 -9.48 -7.39
CA PRO A 42 -11.09 -10.07 -8.00
C PRO A 42 -11.98 -10.82 -7.01
N VAL A 43 -11.51 -11.02 -5.78
CA VAL A 43 -12.19 -11.83 -4.76
C VAL A 43 -12.72 -10.97 -3.62
N ASN A 44 -11.88 -10.08 -3.11
CA ASN A 44 -12.19 -9.24 -1.95
C ASN A 44 -11.82 -7.78 -2.24
N SER A 45 -12.63 -7.08 -3.00
CA SER A 45 -12.44 -5.67 -3.35
C SER A 45 -12.65 -4.76 -2.13
N SER A 46 -11.84 -4.93 -1.08
CA SER A 46 -12.01 -4.20 0.18
C SER A 46 -11.70 -2.72 0.05
N PHE A 47 -10.74 -2.37 -0.82
CA PHE A 47 -10.40 -0.97 -1.06
C PHE A 47 -11.51 -0.25 -1.84
N TYR A 48 -12.14 -0.93 -2.80
CA TYR A 48 -13.27 -0.40 -3.57
C TYR A 48 -14.46 0.01 -2.68
N GLN A 49 -14.61 -0.60 -1.50
CA GLN A 49 -15.72 -0.30 -0.59
C GLN A 49 -15.59 1.04 0.14
N PHE A 50 -14.42 1.69 0.12
CA PHE A 50 -14.26 3.04 0.67
C PHE A 50 -14.88 4.10 -0.25
N ALA A 51 -16.18 4.35 -0.10
CA ALA A 51 -16.95 5.22 -1.00
C ALA A 51 -16.36 6.64 -1.14
N ALA A 52 -15.84 7.21 -0.05
CA ALA A 52 -15.25 8.55 -0.06
C ALA A 52 -13.94 8.65 -0.87
N LEU A 53 -13.30 7.52 -1.21
CA LEU A 53 -12.06 7.49 -1.99
C LEU A 53 -12.32 7.34 -3.50
N ASN A 54 -13.57 7.18 -3.94
CA ASN A 54 -13.96 7.01 -5.35
C ASN A 54 -13.11 5.97 -6.10
N VAL A 55 -12.85 4.82 -5.45
CA VAL A 55 -11.98 3.77 -5.98
C VAL A 55 -12.60 3.12 -7.22
N SER A 56 -11.85 3.02 -8.31
CA SER A 56 -12.22 2.30 -9.51
C SER A 56 -12.01 0.80 -9.34
N LEU A 57 -13.01 -0.03 -9.64
CA LEU A 57 -12.87 -1.48 -9.61
C LEU A 57 -12.45 -1.99 -10.99
N LEU A 58 -11.26 -2.56 -11.08
CA LEU A 58 -10.74 -3.16 -12.30
C LEU A 58 -11.02 -4.66 -12.34
N LYS A 59 -11.80 -5.09 -13.33
CA LYS A 59 -12.11 -6.50 -13.54
C LYS A 59 -10.98 -7.17 -14.32
N ILE A 60 -10.15 -7.93 -13.62
CA ILE A 60 -8.97 -8.61 -14.17
C ILE A 60 -9.21 -10.11 -14.42
N MET A 61 -10.44 -10.60 -14.27
CA MET A 61 -10.81 -12.00 -14.51
C MET A 61 -11.73 -12.13 -15.72
N GLU A 62 -11.44 -13.12 -16.55
CA GLU A 62 -12.27 -13.58 -17.65
C GLU A 62 -12.40 -15.11 -17.59
N GLY A 63 -13.64 -15.63 -17.66
CA GLY A 63 -13.86 -17.08 -17.59
C GLY A 63 -13.38 -17.75 -16.29
N GLY A 64 -13.32 -17.02 -15.18
CA GLY A 64 -12.84 -17.53 -13.89
C GLY A 64 -11.32 -17.55 -13.73
N VAL A 65 -10.57 -17.04 -14.70
CA VAL A 65 -9.11 -16.99 -14.69
C VAL A 65 -8.62 -15.54 -14.80
N ILE A 66 -7.52 -15.21 -14.10
CA ILE A 66 -6.89 -13.90 -14.23
C ILE A 66 -6.28 -13.78 -15.63
N SER A 67 -6.71 -12.77 -16.38
CA SER A 67 -6.18 -12.47 -17.71
C SER A 67 -5.18 -11.31 -17.61
N GLN A 68 -3.93 -11.56 -17.99
CA GLN A 68 -2.89 -10.51 -17.95
C GLN A 68 -3.22 -9.31 -18.85
N LYS A 69 -3.90 -9.54 -19.99
CA LYS A 69 -4.32 -8.45 -20.88
C LYS A 69 -5.27 -7.45 -20.20
N LEU A 70 -5.97 -7.86 -19.15
CA LEU A 70 -6.87 -6.97 -18.40
C LEU A 70 -6.11 -6.00 -17.47
N PHE A 71 -4.79 -6.10 -17.37
CA PHE A 71 -3.95 -5.08 -16.75
C PHE A 71 -3.58 -3.91 -17.69
N ASP A 72 -3.71 -4.09 -19.02
CA ASP A 72 -3.39 -3.03 -19.98
C ASP A 72 -4.04 -1.69 -19.64
N PRO A 73 -5.37 -1.58 -19.39
CA PRO A 73 -5.99 -0.30 -19.09
C PRO A 73 -5.43 0.37 -17.82
N LEU A 74 -5.03 -0.43 -16.82
CA LEU A 74 -4.42 0.10 -15.61
C LEU A 74 -3.08 0.78 -15.93
N PHE A 75 -2.21 0.10 -16.66
CA PHE A 75 -0.88 0.65 -16.97
C PHE A 75 -0.96 1.81 -17.96
N GLU A 76 -1.91 1.80 -18.90
CA GLU A 76 -2.20 2.95 -19.75
C GLU A 76 -2.62 4.18 -18.93
N GLU A 77 -3.44 4.00 -17.91
CA GLU A 77 -3.82 5.07 -16.97
C GLU A 77 -2.60 5.57 -16.18
N LEU A 78 -1.79 4.66 -15.61
CA LEU A 78 -0.58 5.02 -14.87
C LEU A 78 0.43 5.79 -15.73
N LEU A 79 0.52 5.48 -17.02
CA LEU A 79 1.40 6.16 -17.96
C LEU A 79 0.89 7.56 -18.35
N SER A 80 -0.42 7.78 -18.37
CA SER A 80 -1.03 8.99 -18.90
C SER A 80 -1.36 10.06 -17.87
N THR A 81 -1.65 9.70 -16.62
CA THR A 81 -2.07 10.64 -15.58
C THR A 81 -0.89 11.31 -14.86
N ASP A 82 -1.09 12.57 -14.45
CA ASP A 82 -0.15 13.33 -13.63
C ASP A 82 -0.51 13.29 -12.12
N ASP A 83 -1.61 12.66 -11.77
CA ASP A 83 -2.08 12.53 -10.41
C ASP A 83 -1.24 11.49 -9.62
N VAL A 84 -1.49 11.40 -8.33
CA VAL A 84 -1.02 10.30 -7.49
C VAL A 84 -1.95 9.11 -7.71
N CYS A 85 -1.44 8.00 -8.23
CA CYS A 85 -2.23 6.79 -8.42
C CYS A 85 -1.96 5.77 -7.32
N ILE A 86 -3.02 5.21 -6.74
CA ILE A 86 -2.91 4.16 -5.72
C ILE A 86 -3.71 2.94 -6.17
N VAL A 87 -3.03 1.80 -6.26
CA VAL A 87 -3.61 0.54 -6.71
C VAL A 87 -3.49 -0.51 -5.61
N ASP A 88 -4.62 -0.98 -5.10
CA ASP A 88 -4.65 -2.16 -4.23
C ASP A 88 -4.75 -3.43 -5.05
N ASN A 89 -3.91 -4.41 -4.73
CA ASN A 89 -3.82 -5.64 -5.48
C ASN A 89 -4.15 -6.85 -4.61
N GLY A 90 -5.02 -7.71 -5.12
CA GLY A 90 -5.37 -8.95 -4.43
C GLY A 90 -4.18 -9.89 -4.24
N ALA A 91 -4.24 -10.75 -3.22
CA ALA A 91 -3.19 -11.74 -3.02
C ALA A 91 -3.05 -12.71 -4.21
N SER A 92 -4.18 -13.09 -4.81
CA SER A 92 -4.21 -13.99 -5.98
C SER A 92 -3.63 -13.35 -7.24
N THR A 93 -3.59 -12.03 -7.31
CA THR A 93 -3.09 -11.26 -8.46
C THR A 93 -1.60 -10.93 -8.33
N PHE A 94 -0.97 -11.20 -7.20
CA PHE A 94 0.44 -10.90 -6.96
C PHE A 94 1.36 -11.48 -8.04
N ILE A 95 1.35 -12.80 -8.23
CA ILE A 95 2.21 -13.46 -9.23
C ILE A 95 1.83 -13.07 -10.66
N PRO A 96 0.53 -13.04 -11.07
CA PRO A 96 0.15 -12.56 -12.40
C PRO A 96 0.59 -11.11 -12.67
N MET A 97 0.51 -10.22 -11.67
CA MET A 97 0.94 -8.82 -11.80
C MET A 97 2.46 -8.71 -11.97
N LEU A 98 3.26 -9.41 -11.15
CA LEU A 98 4.71 -9.44 -11.31
C LEU A 98 5.11 -9.95 -12.70
N LYS A 99 4.44 -11.01 -13.15
CA LYS A 99 4.69 -11.56 -14.48
C LYS A 99 4.34 -10.56 -15.59
N PHE A 100 3.20 -9.87 -15.49
CA PHE A 100 2.80 -8.83 -16.44
C PHE A 100 3.81 -7.68 -16.47
N ILE A 101 4.24 -7.20 -15.31
CA ILE A 101 5.24 -6.13 -15.19
C ILE A 101 6.53 -6.54 -15.89
N SER A 102 7.06 -7.73 -15.61
CA SER A 102 8.34 -8.20 -16.20
C SER A 102 8.21 -8.52 -17.69
N ASP A 103 7.15 -9.23 -18.11
CA ASP A 103 6.97 -9.62 -19.53
C ASP A 103 6.83 -8.38 -20.46
N ASN A 104 6.32 -7.26 -19.93
CA ASN A 104 6.08 -6.04 -20.69
C ASN A 104 7.05 -4.89 -20.34
N CYS A 105 8.07 -5.13 -19.52
CA CYS A 105 9.05 -4.12 -19.07
C CYS A 105 8.39 -2.86 -18.49
N MET A 106 7.33 -3.02 -17.69
CA MET A 106 6.50 -1.91 -17.24
C MET A 106 7.22 -0.94 -16.29
N LEU A 107 8.21 -1.42 -15.52
CA LEU A 107 8.99 -0.52 -14.66
C LEU A 107 9.82 0.45 -15.50
N SER A 108 10.45 -0.05 -16.55
CA SER A 108 11.22 0.77 -17.49
C SER A 108 10.30 1.72 -18.27
N ALA A 109 9.15 1.24 -18.74
CA ALA A 109 8.18 2.06 -19.49
C ALA A 109 7.65 3.23 -18.64
N LEU A 110 7.32 3.02 -17.37
CA LEU A 110 6.91 4.08 -16.45
C LEU A 110 8.04 5.08 -16.20
N GLN A 111 9.27 4.61 -15.99
CA GLN A 111 10.44 5.45 -15.82
C GLN A 111 10.70 6.33 -17.05
N ASP A 112 10.64 5.76 -18.25
CA ASP A 112 10.84 6.49 -19.51
C ASP A 112 9.74 7.54 -19.76
N ALA A 113 8.53 7.28 -19.24
CA ALA A 113 7.42 8.24 -19.24
C ALA A 113 7.56 9.32 -18.15
N GLY A 114 8.66 9.33 -17.37
CA GLY A 114 8.88 10.29 -16.30
C GLY A 114 8.02 10.04 -15.05
N LYS A 115 7.47 8.82 -14.90
CA LYS A 115 6.69 8.41 -13.72
C LYS A 115 7.59 7.80 -12.67
N GLN A 116 7.37 8.15 -11.40
CA GLN A 116 8.02 7.47 -10.29
C GLN A 116 7.10 6.40 -9.74
N LEU A 117 7.55 5.15 -9.77
CA LEU A 117 6.81 4.03 -9.20
C LEU A 117 7.31 3.71 -7.79
N TYR A 118 6.35 3.56 -6.88
CA TYR A 118 6.54 3.01 -5.53
C TYR A 118 5.76 1.71 -5.39
N ILE A 119 6.43 0.64 -5.01
CA ILE A 119 5.79 -0.62 -4.65
C ILE A 119 5.68 -0.66 -3.12
N HIS A 120 4.46 -0.79 -2.62
CA HIS A 120 4.18 -0.97 -1.21
C HIS A 120 3.98 -2.45 -0.91
N THR A 121 4.70 -2.97 0.06
CA THR A 121 4.50 -4.35 0.51
C THR A 121 4.33 -4.40 2.02
N VAL A 122 3.58 -5.38 2.50
CA VAL A 122 3.29 -5.54 3.93
C VAL A 122 4.08 -6.70 4.48
N ILE A 123 4.85 -6.45 5.53
CA ILE A 123 5.54 -7.46 6.34
C ILE A 123 4.83 -7.55 7.68
N THR A 124 4.58 -8.77 8.14
CA THR A 124 3.92 -9.01 9.43
C THR A 124 4.59 -10.17 10.18
N ALA A 125 4.29 -10.30 11.47
CA ALA A 125 4.68 -11.44 12.26
C ALA A 125 3.69 -12.61 12.14
N GLY A 126 3.82 -13.61 12.99
CA GLY A 126 2.93 -14.77 13.06
C GLY A 126 3.08 -15.71 11.86
N GLN A 127 1.99 -16.36 11.47
CA GLN A 127 1.99 -17.39 10.42
C GLN A 127 2.35 -16.85 9.02
N ALA A 128 2.14 -15.57 8.77
CA ALA A 128 2.41 -14.95 7.48
C ALA A 128 3.82 -14.37 7.36
N LYS A 129 4.63 -14.43 8.40
CA LYS A 129 5.93 -13.79 8.50
C LYS A 129 6.85 -14.12 7.31
N ASP A 130 7.11 -15.39 7.11
CA ASP A 130 8.04 -15.83 6.07
C ASP A 130 7.47 -15.63 4.67
N ASP A 131 6.16 -15.86 4.46
CA ASP A 131 5.49 -15.60 3.18
C ASP A 131 5.58 -14.12 2.78
N THR A 132 5.42 -13.21 3.75
CA THR A 132 5.48 -11.76 3.46
C THR A 132 6.92 -11.30 3.21
N PHE A 133 7.89 -11.88 3.90
CA PHE A 133 9.31 -11.59 3.68
C PHE A 133 9.79 -12.09 2.32
N ASN A 134 9.44 -13.32 1.95
CA ASN A 134 9.72 -13.87 0.60
C ASN A 134 9.04 -13.05 -0.51
N GLY A 135 7.87 -12.46 -0.21
CA GLY A 135 7.20 -11.54 -1.12
C GLY A 135 8.03 -10.28 -1.40
N LEU A 136 8.61 -9.68 -0.36
CA LEU A 136 9.53 -8.54 -0.49
C LEU A 136 10.77 -8.90 -1.31
N GLU A 137 11.38 -10.07 -1.05
CA GLU A 137 12.56 -10.54 -1.77
C GLU A 137 12.28 -10.62 -3.29
N ARG A 138 11.16 -11.23 -3.69
CA ARG A 138 10.75 -11.30 -5.10
C ARG A 138 10.55 -9.94 -5.76
N LEU A 139 10.01 -8.95 -5.02
CA LEU A 139 9.84 -7.59 -5.52
C LEU A 139 11.20 -6.94 -5.78
N ILE A 140 12.15 -7.09 -4.87
CA ILE A 140 13.52 -6.57 -5.02
C ILE A 140 14.22 -7.23 -6.21
N GLU A 141 14.12 -8.56 -6.36
CA GLU A 141 14.69 -9.30 -7.49
C GLU A 141 14.14 -8.79 -8.83
N MET A 142 12.82 -8.58 -8.93
CA MET A 142 12.19 -8.03 -10.14
C MET A 142 12.72 -6.63 -10.48
N ILE A 143 12.79 -5.73 -9.49
CA ILE A 143 13.30 -4.36 -9.68
C ILE A 143 14.76 -4.36 -10.13
N ARG A 144 15.58 -5.23 -9.52
CA ARG A 144 16.99 -5.42 -9.91
C ARG A 144 17.13 -5.91 -11.33
N ALA A 145 16.31 -6.90 -11.73
CA ALA A 145 16.35 -7.48 -13.07
C ALA A 145 16.05 -6.44 -14.16
N GLU A 146 15.10 -5.53 -13.92
CA GLU A 146 14.73 -4.47 -14.86
C GLU A 146 15.60 -3.20 -14.74
N GLN A 147 16.50 -3.13 -13.75
CA GLN A 147 17.38 -1.97 -13.50
C GLN A 147 16.62 -0.64 -13.40
N SER A 148 15.40 -0.67 -12.88
CA SER A 148 14.55 0.52 -12.79
C SER A 148 14.82 1.34 -11.53
N ASN A 149 14.36 2.61 -11.53
CA ASN A 149 14.41 3.49 -10.38
C ASN A 149 13.25 3.28 -9.39
N THR A 150 12.45 2.23 -9.59
CA THR A 150 11.32 1.86 -8.72
C THR A 150 11.78 1.71 -7.27
N LYS A 151 11.01 2.26 -6.35
CA LYS A 151 11.27 2.19 -4.91
C LYS A 151 10.28 1.28 -4.20
N VAL A 152 10.71 0.69 -3.11
CA VAL A 152 9.86 -0.14 -2.25
C VAL A 152 9.64 0.56 -0.92
N VAL A 153 8.38 0.67 -0.50
CA VAL A 153 7.98 1.09 0.84
C VAL A 153 7.46 -0.13 1.59
N VAL A 154 8.06 -0.42 2.72
CA VAL A 154 7.71 -1.59 3.52
C VAL A 154 6.79 -1.18 4.67
N TRP A 155 5.57 -1.72 4.69
CA TRP A 155 4.64 -1.56 5.80
C TRP A 155 4.88 -2.66 6.82
N GLN A 156 5.42 -2.31 7.98
CA GLN A 156 5.60 -3.23 9.09
C GLN A 156 4.31 -3.29 9.91
N ASN A 157 3.45 -4.26 9.62
CA ASN A 157 2.20 -4.42 10.34
C ASN A 157 2.39 -5.26 11.61
N GLU A 158 2.29 -4.62 12.77
CA GLU A 158 2.54 -5.22 14.09
C GLU A 158 1.30 -5.86 14.71
N PHE A 159 0.17 -5.95 14.00
CA PHE A 159 -1.05 -6.57 14.52
C PHE A 159 -0.84 -7.99 15.07
N TRP A 160 0.08 -8.74 14.49
CA TRP A 160 0.49 -10.09 14.94
C TRP A 160 1.80 -10.08 15.74
N GLY A 161 2.19 -8.93 16.26
CA GLY A 161 3.47 -8.67 16.93
C GLY A 161 4.52 -8.09 15.98
N VAL A 162 5.63 -7.66 16.57
CA VAL A 162 6.78 -7.12 15.81
C VAL A 162 7.48 -8.26 15.05
N PRO A 163 7.65 -8.16 13.72
CA PRO A 163 8.33 -9.21 12.96
C PRO A 163 9.84 -9.23 13.28
N VAL A 164 10.33 -10.43 13.60
CA VAL A 164 11.74 -10.69 13.90
C VAL A 164 12.24 -11.81 12.99
N PHE A 165 13.39 -11.62 12.34
CA PHE A 165 14.01 -12.56 11.41
C PHE A 165 15.40 -12.92 11.91
N ASP A 166 15.63 -14.19 12.22
CA ASP A 166 16.89 -14.70 12.79
C ASP A 166 17.38 -13.90 14.01
N GLY A 167 16.44 -13.53 14.89
CA GLY A 167 16.72 -12.72 16.07
C GLY A 167 16.97 -11.23 15.83
N LYS A 168 16.86 -10.75 14.58
CA LYS A 168 17.04 -9.35 14.21
C LYS A 168 15.68 -8.70 13.89
N PRO A 169 15.46 -7.43 14.29
CA PRO A 169 14.29 -6.66 13.81
C PRO A 169 14.41 -6.43 12.30
N LEU A 170 13.28 -6.16 11.64
CA LEU A 170 13.18 -6.04 10.19
C LEU A 170 14.20 -5.07 9.58
N ASP A 171 14.35 -3.88 10.18
CA ASP A 171 15.29 -2.83 9.74
C ASP A 171 16.78 -3.22 9.83
N LYS A 172 17.11 -4.32 10.52
CA LYS A 172 18.47 -4.85 10.69
C LYS A 172 18.72 -6.14 9.90
N THR A 173 17.76 -6.56 9.08
CA THR A 173 17.95 -7.74 8.21
C THR A 173 18.88 -7.40 7.04
N GLU A 174 19.57 -8.41 6.54
CA GLU A 174 20.46 -8.25 5.38
C GLU A 174 19.67 -7.83 4.11
N LEU A 175 18.42 -8.30 3.99
CA LEU A 175 17.55 -7.93 2.89
C LEU A 175 17.26 -6.42 2.88
N ILE A 176 16.97 -5.82 4.02
CA ILE A 176 16.73 -4.37 4.10
C ILE A 176 18.03 -3.58 3.91
N LEU A 177 19.09 -3.94 4.66
CA LEU A 177 20.34 -3.19 4.64
C LEU A 177 21.08 -3.28 3.30
N GLY A 178 21.07 -4.47 2.67
CA GLY A 178 21.70 -4.71 1.39
C GLY A 178 20.96 -4.12 0.17
N ASN A 179 19.73 -3.63 0.37
CA ASN A 179 18.89 -3.04 -0.68
C ASN A 179 18.40 -1.62 -0.33
N SER A 180 19.18 -0.88 0.44
CA SER A 180 18.87 0.50 0.84
C SER A 180 18.74 1.49 -0.32
N ASP A 181 19.25 1.14 -1.48
CA ASP A 181 19.10 1.88 -2.75
C ASP A 181 17.71 1.67 -3.40
N ILE A 182 17.03 0.56 -3.12
CA ILE A 182 15.67 0.24 -3.58
C ILE A 182 14.64 0.57 -2.50
N ILE A 183 14.93 0.24 -1.24
CA ILE A 183 14.00 0.43 -0.12
C ILE A 183 13.97 1.90 0.27
N GLN A 184 12.84 2.56 -0.02
CA GLN A 184 12.60 3.97 0.30
C GLN A 184 12.47 4.19 1.81
N GLY A 185 11.83 3.25 2.51
CA GLY A 185 11.67 3.30 3.95
C GLY A 185 10.72 2.24 4.49
N ILE A 186 10.64 2.20 5.81
CA ILE A 186 9.72 1.32 6.55
C ILE A 186 8.69 2.20 7.25
N CYS A 187 7.40 1.89 7.05
CA CYS A 187 6.27 2.52 7.71
C CYS A 187 5.69 1.53 8.75
N PRO A 188 5.97 1.68 10.05
CA PRO A 188 5.40 0.82 11.06
C PRO A 188 3.92 1.16 11.31
N VAL A 189 3.08 0.13 11.30
CA VAL A 189 1.70 0.15 11.78
C VAL A 189 1.71 -0.49 13.17
N ILE A 190 1.87 0.35 14.18
CA ILE A 190 2.16 -0.05 15.54
C ILE A 190 0.93 -0.69 16.20
N ASP A 191 1.08 -1.91 16.73
CA ASP A 191 0.12 -2.48 17.68
C ASP A 191 0.29 -1.80 19.06
N ARG A 192 -0.79 -1.21 19.54
CA ARG A 192 -0.79 -0.53 20.85
C ARG A 192 -1.10 -1.46 22.02
N ASN A 193 -1.18 -2.78 21.78
CA ASN A 193 -1.52 -3.79 22.78
C ASN A 193 -2.77 -3.41 23.61
N SER A 194 -3.79 -2.87 22.93
CA SER A 194 -5.02 -2.40 23.54
C SER A 194 -6.23 -2.86 22.75
N ASP A 195 -7.09 -3.61 23.41
CA ASP A 195 -8.36 -4.12 22.85
C ASP A 195 -9.24 -2.98 22.31
N ALA A 196 -9.24 -1.81 22.98
CA ALA A 196 -10.00 -0.66 22.55
C ALA A 196 -9.50 -0.06 21.23
N PHE A 197 -8.17 0.07 21.03
CA PHE A 197 -7.61 0.53 19.75
C PHE A 197 -7.88 -0.48 18.63
N THR A 198 -7.69 -1.77 18.91
CA THR A 198 -7.95 -2.84 17.94
C THR A 198 -9.42 -2.89 17.54
N ALA A 199 -10.34 -2.78 18.49
CA ALA A 199 -11.78 -2.76 18.22
C ALA A 199 -12.19 -1.53 17.40
N ASP A 200 -11.69 -0.33 17.75
CA ASP A 200 -12.03 0.89 17.03
C ASP A 200 -11.53 0.85 15.57
N ILE A 201 -10.28 0.42 15.34
CA ILE A 201 -9.75 0.29 13.97
C ILE A 201 -10.50 -0.77 13.20
N ARG A 202 -10.85 -1.91 13.81
CA ARG A 202 -11.67 -2.93 13.17
C ARG A 202 -13.02 -2.36 12.75
N ASN A 203 -13.71 -1.63 13.61
CA ASN A 203 -15.00 -1.02 13.30
C ASN A 203 -14.91 -0.05 12.10
N VAL A 204 -13.85 0.76 12.03
CA VAL A 204 -13.59 1.66 10.89
C VAL A 204 -13.40 0.88 9.60
N LEU A 205 -12.62 -0.21 9.65
CA LEU A 205 -12.33 -1.03 8.47
C LEU A 205 -13.55 -1.84 8.02
N GLU A 206 -14.34 -2.37 8.93
CA GLU A 206 -15.60 -3.09 8.61
C GLU A 206 -16.66 -2.15 8.03
N ALA A 207 -16.70 -0.89 8.50
CA ALA A 207 -17.57 0.14 7.96
C ALA A 207 -17.03 0.82 6.69
N HIS A 208 -15.79 0.51 6.28
CA HIS A 208 -15.09 1.12 5.14
C HIS A 208 -15.08 2.67 5.18
N LEU A 209 -14.89 3.25 6.36
CA LEU A 209 -14.88 4.69 6.55
C LEU A 209 -13.46 5.26 6.50
N THR A 210 -13.34 6.42 5.89
CA THR A 210 -12.13 7.24 5.96
C THR A 210 -12.04 7.95 7.32
N LEU A 211 -10.83 8.41 7.69
CA LEU A 211 -10.61 9.20 8.89
C LEU A 211 -11.50 10.45 8.93
N GLN A 212 -11.72 11.09 7.77
CA GLN A 212 -12.55 12.28 7.67
C GLN A 212 -14.03 11.96 7.97
N GLU A 213 -14.55 10.85 7.45
CA GLU A 213 -15.90 10.38 7.73
C GLU A 213 -16.05 10.00 9.22
N VAL A 214 -15.08 9.31 9.80
CA VAL A 214 -15.06 9.01 11.24
C VAL A 214 -15.13 10.27 12.08
N LYS A 215 -14.36 11.31 11.74
CA LYS A 215 -14.40 12.60 12.47
C LYS A 215 -15.79 13.23 12.46
N GLN A 216 -16.56 13.04 11.39
CA GLN A 216 -17.89 13.61 11.19
C GLN A 216 -19.02 12.69 11.68
N SER A 217 -18.81 11.38 11.73
CA SER A 217 -19.82 10.39 12.10
C SER A 217 -20.30 10.55 13.55
N GLU A 218 -21.58 10.32 13.80
CA GLU A 218 -22.18 10.23 15.15
C GLU A 218 -22.04 8.83 15.77
N ASP A 219 -21.68 7.83 14.97
CA ASP A 219 -21.53 6.43 15.42
C ASP A 219 -20.27 6.21 16.29
N PHE A 220 -19.31 7.12 16.23
CA PHE A 220 -18.09 7.06 17.01
C PHE A 220 -18.09 8.11 18.13
N GLY A 221 -17.96 7.64 19.38
CA GLY A 221 -17.79 8.54 20.51
C GLY A 221 -16.45 9.28 20.47
N VAL A 222 -16.37 10.40 21.21
CA VAL A 222 -15.18 11.28 21.22
C VAL A 222 -13.88 10.53 21.53
N ILE A 223 -13.93 9.57 22.47
CA ILE A 223 -12.75 8.79 22.86
C ILE A 223 -12.32 7.83 21.73
N ALA A 224 -13.26 7.17 21.06
CA ALA A 224 -12.97 6.31 19.91
C ALA A 224 -12.37 7.13 18.77
N LYS A 225 -12.96 8.28 18.41
CA LYS A 225 -12.40 9.22 17.42
C LYS A 225 -10.97 9.63 17.76
N SER A 226 -10.68 9.95 19.02
CA SER A 226 -9.33 10.32 19.45
C SER A 226 -8.33 9.18 19.24
N ARG A 227 -8.70 7.92 19.56
CA ARG A 227 -7.83 6.75 19.33
C ARG A 227 -7.59 6.50 17.84
N ILE A 228 -8.66 6.56 17.04
CA ILE A 228 -8.57 6.36 15.58
C ILE A 228 -7.67 7.46 14.96
N CYS A 229 -7.91 8.73 15.29
CA CYS A 229 -7.07 9.84 14.82
C CYS A 229 -5.60 9.62 15.19
N ARG A 230 -5.31 9.12 16.38
CA ARG A 230 -3.94 8.84 16.80
C ARG A 230 -3.26 7.78 15.96
N VAL A 231 -3.96 6.69 15.60
CA VAL A 231 -3.41 5.64 14.73
C VAL A 231 -3.08 6.20 13.34
N TYR A 232 -3.98 6.94 12.74
CA TYR A 232 -3.73 7.54 11.42
C TYR A 232 -2.63 8.60 11.45
N ASN A 233 -2.58 9.44 12.50
CA ASN A 233 -1.52 10.44 12.66
C ASN A 233 -0.13 9.79 12.82
N ASP A 234 -0.03 8.66 13.52
CA ASP A 234 1.22 7.92 13.61
C ASP A 234 1.65 7.43 12.21
N ILE A 235 0.74 6.81 11.46
CA ILE A 235 1.00 6.34 10.10
C ILE A 235 1.42 7.51 9.19
N PHE A 236 0.71 8.62 9.23
CA PHE A 236 1.01 9.80 8.41
C PHE A 236 2.37 10.41 8.76
N THR A 237 2.73 10.40 10.06
CA THR A 237 4.07 10.83 10.51
C THR A 237 5.16 9.92 9.95
N GLU A 238 4.95 8.62 9.90
CA GLU A 238 5.93 7.70 9.31
C GLU A 238 5.99 7.86 7.78
N LEU A 239 4.87 8.09 7.10
CA LEU A 239 4.86 8.39 5.67
C LEU A 239 5.55 9.72 5.34
N ASP A 240 5.46 10.73 6.22
CA ASP A 240 6.24 11.99 6.10
C ASP A 240 7.76 11.73 6.13
N LYS A 241 8.22 10.75 6.92
CA LYS A 241 9.64 10.36 6.93
C LYS A 241 10.04 9.63 5.65
N VAL A 242 9.14 8.80 5.12
CA VAL A 242 9.38 8.01 3.89
C VAL A 242 9.45 8.90 2.65
N PHE A 243 8.52 9.88 2.53
CA PHE A 243 8.38 10.70 1.32
C PHE A 243 9.00 12.09 1.42
N GLY A 244 9.43 12.49 2.60
CA GLY A 244 9.78 13.88 2.88
C GLY A 244 8.54 14.74 3.11
N ARG A 245 8.65 15.73 3.99
CA ARG A 245 7.54 16.66 4.25
C ARG A 245 7.56 17.76 3.19
N GLU A 246 6.95 17.54 2.04
CA GLU A 246 6.56 18.64 1.17
C GLU A 246 5.29 19.28 1.75
N VAL A 247 5.45 20.34 2.50
CA VAL A 247 4.34 21.26 2.80
C VAL A 247 4.11 22.03 1.50
N ILE A 248 2.99 21.77 0.84
CA ILE A 248 2.53 22.66 -0.22
C ILE A 248 2.01 23.90 0.53
N ASP A 249 2.84 24.94 0.62
CA ASP A 249 2.36 26.23 1.06
C ASP A 249 1.34 26.71 0.02
N ASP A 250 0.08 26.82 0.41
CA ASP A 250 -0.96 27.45 -0.41
C ASP A 250 -0.54 28.90 -0.67
N GLU A 251 -0.20 29.22 -1.91
CA GLU A 251 -0.07 30.59 -2.42
C GLU A 251 -1.45 31.19 -2.72
#